data_c4c6f311bbccaf23c6dce7b011d4b96d
#
_entry.id   c4c6f311bbccaf23c6dce7b011d4b96d
#
_cell.length_a   1.000
_cell.length_b   1.000
_cell.length_c   1.000
_cell.angle_alpha   90.00
_cell.angle_beta   90.00
_cell.angle_gamma   90.00
#
_symmetry.space_group_name_H-M   'P 1'
#
loop_
_entity.id
_entity.type
_entity.pdbx_description
1 polymer ?
#
loop_
_entity_poly.entity_id
_entity_poly.type
_entity_poly.pdbx_seq_one_letter_code
_entity_poly.pdbx_strand_id
1 'polypeptide(L)'
;MSDETFSRQLLWYAIHTKPRQEDLATLNLEGLGLPTFNPKLKERKFVRGVRQEVIKPLFPSYIFCKFRCQEFFRAVKYSRGVRGVVGAGDTPTPVDDEIIAIVKDRMKGGYVIIEPPKFQPGDAVMVESGPLQGFVGIFERETKDSERVVILLNTIKYQARVVMERSKLKKV
;
A
#
# COMPACT_ATOMS: atom_id res chain seq x y z
N MET A 1 -37.16 -3.37 16.85
CA MET A 1 -36.12 -4.40 16.54
C MET A 1 -35.19 -3.87 15.45
N SER A 2 -34.32 -2.95 15.75
CA SER A 2 -33.35 -2.46 14.73
C SER A 2 -32.18 -1.66 15.29
N ASP A 3 -32.10 -1.46 16.60
CA ASP A 3 -31.03 -0.61 17.18
C ASP A 3 -29.77 -1.36 17.66
N GLU A 4 -29.77 -2.68 17.58
CA GLU A 4 -28.61 -3.49 18.01
C GLU A 4 -27.53 -3.66 16.92
N THR A 5 -27.79 -3.21 15.69
CA THR A 5 -26.88 -3.41 14.54
C THR A 5 -25.71 -2.43 14.54
N PHE A 6 -25.83 -1.30 15.22
CA PHE A 6 -24.82 -0.25 15.22
C PHE A 6 -24.15 -0.10 16.58
N SER A 7 -22.82 -0.13 16.55
CA SER A 7 -22.03 0.07 17.77
C SER A 7 -22.13 1.49 18.31
N ARG A 8 -22.32 1.60 19.63
CA ARG A 8 -22.20 2.86 20.38
C ARG A 8 -20.76 3.22 20.70
N GLN A 9 -19.86 2.27 20.49
CA GLN A 9 -18.44 2.46 20.74
C GLN A 9 -17.78 3.28 19.64
N LEU A 10 -16.77 4.02 20.01
CA LEU A 10 -15.91 4.77 19.08
C LEU A 10 -14.90 3.80 18.45
N LEU A 11 -15.16 3.34 17.26
CA LEU A 11 -14.39 2.32 16.56
C LEU A 11 -13.89 2.82 15.20
N TRP A 12 -12.81 2.22 14.72
CA TRP A 12 -12.32 2.42 13.35
C TRP A 12 -13.15 1.59 12.37
N TYR A 13 -13.43 2.19 11.22
CA TYR A 13 -14.06 1.54 10.09
C TYR A 13 -13.30 1.84 8.80
N ALA A 14 -13.24 0.87 7.90
CA ALA A 14 -12.75 1.08 6.55
C ALA A 14 -13.86 1.73 5.71
N ILE A 15 -13.51 2.81 5.03
CA ILE A 15 -14.40 3.58 4.18
C ILE A 15 -14.00 3.34 2.73
N HIS A 16 -14.92 2.81 1.95
CA HIS A 16 -14.76 2.69 0.52
C HIS A 16 -15.04 4.03 -0.14
N THR A 17 -14.05 4.57 -0.82
CA THR A 17 -14.17 5.86 -1.53
C THR A 17 -14.45 5.66 -3.00
N LYS A 18 -14.91 6.70 -3.65
CA LYS A 18 -14.91 6.74 -5.12
C LYS A 18 -13.45 6.75 -5.61
N PRO A 19 -13.18 6.20 -6.81
CA PRO A 19 -11.82 6.17 -7.36
C PRO A 19 -11.16 7.56 -7.37
N ARG A 20 -9.94 7.65 -6.87
CA ARG A 20 -9.14 8.88 -6.77
C ARG A 20 -9.78 10.00 -5.93
N GLN A 21 -10.73 9.67 -5.06
CA GLN A 21 -11.38 10.63 -4.17
C GLN A 21 -11.08 10.37 -2.69
N GLU A 22 -9.99 9.69 -2.39
CA GLU A 22 -9.57 9.39 -1.02
C GLU A 22 -9.33 10.69 -0.22
N ASP A 23 -8.66 11.68 -0.81
CA ASP A 23 -8.38 12.96 -0.17
C ASP A 23 -9.65 13.79 0.00
N LEU A 24 -10.55 13.76 -0.98
CA LEU A 24 -11.83 14.44 -0.89
C LEU A 24 -12.71 13.84 0.21
N ALA A 25 -12.77 12.52 0.30
CA ALA A 25 -13.50 11.84 1.35
C ALA A 25 -12.92 12.17 2.73
N THR A 26 -11.59 12.13 2.86
CA THR A 26 -10.88 12.51 4.08
C THR A 26 -11.27 13.92 4.53
N LEU A 27 -11.19 14.90 3.64
CA LEU A 27 -11.52 16.28 3.94
C LEU A 27 -12.97 16.45 4.42
N ASN A 28 -13.92 15.76 3.78
CA ASN A 28 -15.32 15.86 4.16
C ASN A 28 -15.62 15.17 5.51
N LEU A 29 -14.97 14.04 5.79
CA LEU A 29 -15.14 13.35 7.08
C LEU A 29 -14.47 14.12 8.22
N GLU A 30 -13.31 14.71 8.00
CA GLU A 30 -12.67 15.62 8.96
C GLU A 30 -13.54 16.86 9.22
N GLY A 31 -14.23 17.36 8.21
CA GLY A 31 -15.21 18.43 8.35
C GLY A 31 -16.39 18.10 9.25
N LEU A 32 -16.71 16.81 9.44
CA LEU A 32 -17.69 16.32 10.43
C LEU A 32 -17.08 16.19 11.85
N GLY A 33 -15.80 16.52 12.03
CA GLY A 33 -15.08 16.35 13.29
C GLY A 33 -14.65 14.91 13.59
N LEU A 34 -14.62 14.05 12.56
CA LEU A 34 -14.27 12.64 12.73
C LEU A 34 -12.76 12.41 12.46
N PRO A 35 -12.05 11.69 13.34
CA PRO A 35 -10.69 11.28 13.07
C PRO A 35 -10.62 10.39 11.84
N THR A 36 -9.77 10.76 10.87
CA THR A 36 -9.54 10.00 9.64
C THR A 36 -8.09 9.57 9.52
N PHE A 37 -7.87 8.47 8.81
CA PHE A 37 -6.54 7.96 8.51
C PHE A 37 -6.50 7.53 7.04
N ASN A 38 -5.77 8.31 6.25
CA ASN A 38 -5.57 8.10 4.82
C ASN A 38 -4.07 7.93 4.56
N PRO A 39 -3.51 6.74 4.87
CA PRO A 39 -2.09 6.53 4.75
C PRO A 39 -1.63 6.59 3.30
N LYS A 40 -0.53 7.28 3.08
CA LYS A 40 0.11 7.42 1.77
C LYS A 40 1.36 6.56 1.70
N LEU A 41 1.60 6.04 0.52
CA LEU A 41 2.81 5.34 0.13
C LEU A 41 3.70 6.29 -0.66
N LYS A 42 4.96 6.40 -0.27
CA LYS A 42 6.01 7.06 -1.04
C LYS A 42 6.90 6.01 -1.65
N GLU A 43 6.84 5.88 -2.95
CA GLU A 43 7.66 4.99 -3.73
C GLU A 43 8.77 5.79 -4.42
N ARG A 44 10.03 5.42 -4.16
CA ARG A 44 11.18 5.99 -4.84
C ARG A 44 11.53 5.11 -6.01
N LYS A 45 11.44 5.66 -7.21
CA LYS A 45 11.75 4.94 -8.43
C LYS A 45 12.48 5.84 -9.44
N PHE A 46 13.12 5.20 -10.40
CA PHE A 46 13.72 5.90 -11.52
C PHE A 46 12.78 5.84 -12.72
N VAL A 47 12.42 6.99 -13.23
CA VAL A 47 11.64 7.12 -14.45
C VAL A 47 12.51 7.82 -15.49
N ARG A 48 12.79 7.14 -16.58
CA ARG A 48 13.66 7.64 -17.66
C ARG A 48 15.04 8.12 -17.17
N GLY A 49 15.62 7.38 -16.22
CA GLY A 49 16.93 7.72 -15.66
C GLY A 49 16.94 8.83 -14.60
N VAL A 50 15.78 9.39 -14.28
CA VAL A 50 15.63 10.42 -13.24
C VAL A 50 15.00 9.81 -12.01
N ARG A 51 15.60 10.05 -10.85
CA ARG A 51 15.03 9.63 -9.55
C ARG A 51 13.78 10.44 -9.26
N GLN A 52 12.66 9.76 -9.13
CA GLN A 52 11.37 10.37 -8.82
C GLN A 52 10.75 9.74 -7.58
N GLU A 53 10.04 10.56 -6.83
CA GLU A 53 9.18 10.11 -5.75
C GLU A 53 7.73 10.14 -6.22
N VAL A 54 7.05 9.01 -6.10
CA VAL A 54 5.63 8.90 -6.41
C VAL A 54 4.88 8.69 -5.11
N ILE A 55 3.90 9.55 -4.86
CA ILE A 55 3.03 9.47 -3.70
C ILE A 55 1.66 8.99 -4.17
N LYS A 56 1.18 7.94 -3.55
CA LYS A 56 -0.13 7.35 -3.85
C LYS A 56 -0.80 6.81 -2.58
N PRO A 57 -2.11 6.60 -2.57
CA PRO A 57 -2.76 5.95 -1.44
C PRO A 57 -2.13 4.60 -1.15
N LEU A 58 -1.90 4.28 0.12
CA LEU A 58 -1.45 2.95 0.52
C LEU A 58 -2.54 1.90 0.22
N PHE A 59 -3.80 2.28 0.40
CA PHE A 59 -4.97 1.46 0.09
C PHE A 59 -5.84 2.20 -0.94
N PRO A 60 -5.63 1.98 -2.24
CA PRO A 60 -6.42 2.65 -3.28
C PRO A 60 -7.92 2.46 -3.09
N SER A 61 -8.68 3.54 -3.12
CA SER A 61 -10.13 3.61 -2.87
C SER A 61 -10.56 3.24 -1.44
N TYR A 62 -9.65 3.26 -0.47
CA TYR A 62 -9.97 3.03 0.95
C TYR A 62 -9.25 4.01 1.86
N ILE A 63 -9.99 4.49 2.86
CA ILE A 63 -9.47 5.25 3.99
C ILE A 63 -10.05 4.68 5.28
N PHE A 64 -9.56 5.12 6.42
CA PHE A 64 -10.10 4.73 7.72
C PHE A 64 -10.69 5.94 8.43
N CYS A 65 -11.79 5.74 9.12
CA CYS A 65 -12.46 6.76 9.91
C CYS A 65 -12.90 6.18 11.24
N LYS A 66 -12.71 6.94 12.31
CA LYS A 66 -13.09 6.53 13.66
C LYS A 66 -14.36 7.27 14.09
N PHE A 67 -15.43 6.52 14.33
CA PHE A 67 -16.71 7.11 14.72
C PHE A 67 -17.59 6.13 15.48
N ARG A 68 -18.61 6.68 16.12
CA ARG A 68 -19.71 5.89 16.70
C ARG A 68 -20.72 5.62 15.59
N CYS A 69 -20.85 4.35 15.23
CA CYS A 69 -21.66 3.96 14.09
C CYS A 69 -23.13 4.37 14.24
N GLN A 70 -23.67 4.25 15.45
CA GLN A 70 -25.03 4.65 15.73
C GLN A 70 -25.32 6.12 15.43
N GLU A 71 -24.34 7.01 15.67
CA GLU A 71 -24.52 8.46 15.49
C GLU A 71 -24.17 8.92 14.08
N PHE A 72 -23.10 8.39 13.48
CA PHE A 72 -22.47 8.97 12.28
C PHE A 72 -22.56 8.11 11.01
N PHE A 73 -23.08 6.88 11.09
CA PHE A 73 -23.10 5.98 9.93
C PHE A 73 -23.70 6.63 8.67
N ARG A 74 -24.86 7.26 8.79
CA ARG A 74 -25.52 7.92 7.65
C ARG A 74 -24.73 9.10 7.14
N ALA A 75 -24.23 9.95 8.04
CA ALA A 75 -23.43 11.11 7.68
C ALA A 75 -22.13 10.69 6.94
N VAL A 76 -21.47 9.63 7.41
CA VAL A 76 -20.29 9.07 6.77
C VAL A 76 -20.63 8.44 5.42
N LYS A 77 -21.66 7.59 5.36
CA LYS A 77 -22.07 6.88 4.15
C LYS A 77 -22.40 7.82 2.99
N TYR A 78 -23.02 8.96 3.29
CA TYR A 78 -23.45 9.94 2.28
C TYR A 78 -22.50 11.13 2.12
N SER A 79 -21.34 11.11 2.77
CA SER A 79 -20.32 12.13 2.58
C SER A 79 -19.78 12.12 1.13
N ARG A 80 -19.46 13.30 0.65
CA ARG A 80 -18.88 13.45 -0.69
C ARG A 80 -17.54 12.73 -0.80
N GLY A 81 -17.36 11.94 -1.86
CA GLY A 81 -16.18 11.12 -2.08
C GLY A 81 -16.29 9.72 -1.47
N VAL A 82 -17.25 9.49 -0.58
CA VAL A 82 -17.53 8.17 0.00
C VAL A 82 -18.45 7.38 -0.91
N ARG A 83 -18.14 6.10 -1.10
CA ARG A 83 -18.97 5.12 -1.78
C ARG A 83 -19.75 4.28 -0.77
N GLY A 84 -19.17 3.97 0.37
CA GLY A 84 -19.81 3.23 1.43
C GLY A 84 -18.85 2.92 2.59
N VAL A 85 -19.40 2.30 3.62
CA VAL A 85 -18.64 1.76 4.75
C VAL A 85 -18.49 0.25 4.56
N VAL A 86 -17.28 -0.27 4.75
CA VAL A 86 -17.01 -1.70 4.57
C VAL A 86 -17.72 -2.52 5.63
N GLY A 87 -18.44 -3.57 5.19
CA GLY A 87 -19.18 -4.46 6.05
C GLY A 87 -20.08 -5.39 5.26
N ALA A 88 -20.88 -6.17 5.96
CA ALA A 88 -21.87 -7.07 5.37
C ALA A 88 -23.23 -6.34 5.27
N GLY A 89 -23.62 -5.97 4.06
CA GLY A 89 -24.85 -5.20 3.83
C GLY A 89 -24.77 -3.82 4.49
N ASP A 90 -25.76 -3.51 5.33
CA ASP A 90 -25.79 -2.27 6.11
C ASP A 90 -25.15 -2.42 7.52
N THR A 91 -24.47 -3.54 7.77
CA THR A 91 -23.76 -3.78 9.03
C THR A 91 -22.27 -3.50 8.85
N PRO A 92 -21.74 -2.37 9.35
CA PRO A 92 -20.33 -2.05 9.25
C PRO A 92 -19.47 -3.02 10.08
N THR A 93 -18.32 -3.38 9.53
CA THR A 93 -17.33 -4.21 10.21
C THR A 93 -16.23 -3.32 10.78
N PRO A 94 -16.03 -3.31 12.10
CA PRO A 94 -14.97 -2.51 12.71
C PRO A 94 -13.59 -3.05 12.35
N VAL A 95 -12.62 -2.16 12.31
CA VAL A 95 -11.20 -2.46 12.13
C VAL A 95 -10.50 -2.33 13.47
N ASP A 96 -9.69 -3.31 13.83
CA ASP A 96 -8.96 -3.31 15.09
C ASP A 96 -7.99 -2.11 15.17
N ASP A 97 -7.95 -1.46 16.34
CA ASP A 97 -7.01 -0.37 16.62
C ASP A 97 -5.55 -0.78 16.37
N GLU A 98 -5.21 -2.06 16.61
CA GLU A 98 -3.89 -2.61 16.39
C GLU A 98 -3.47 -2.55 14.91
N ILE A 99 -4.39 -2.80 13.98
CA ILE A 99 -4.11 -2.71 12.54
C ILE A 99 -3.74 -1.29 12.15
N ILE A 100 -4.48 -0.30 12.66
CA ILE A 100 -4.18 1.12 12.44
C ILE A 100 -2.82 1.48 13.04
N ALA A 101 -2.52 1.01 14.25
CA ALA A 101 -1.24 1.24 14.92
C ALA A 101 -0.06 0.64 14.12
N ILE A 102 -0.19 -0.58 13.61
CA ILE A 102 0.84 -1.24 12.79
C ILE A 102 1.17 -0.41 11.54
N VAL A 103 0.16 0.13 10.87
CA VAL A 103 0.39 0.98 9.69
C VAL A 103 1.07 2.28 10.09
N LYS A 104 0.62 2.94 11.16
CA LYS A 104 1.22 4.17 11.67
C LYS A 104 2.69 3.98 12.06
N ASP A 105 3.03 2.88 12.70
CA ASP A 105 4.41 2.57 13.12
C ASP A 105 5.36 2.37 11.92
N ARG A 106 4.84 1.99 10.77
CA ARG A 106 5.62 1.86 9.54
C ARG A 106 5.78 3.17 8.78
N MET A 107 5.09 4.22 9.19
CA MET A 107 5.18 5.53 8.54
C MET A 107 6.41 6.29 9.02
N LYS A 108 7.11 6.91 8.07
CA LYS A 108 8.23 7.82 8.33
C LYS A 108 7.94 9.14 7.61
N GLY A 109 7.94 10.24 8.37
CA GLY A 109 7.64 11.56 7.80
C GLY A 109 6.26 11.66 7.14
N GLY A 110 5.26 10.94 7.67
CA GLY A 110 3.89 10.93 7.15
C GLY A 110 3.62 9.94 6.02
N TYR A 111 4.59 9.11 5.64
CA TYR A 111 4.47 8.16 4.53
C TYR A 111 4.99 6.77 4.91
N VAL A 112 4.38 5.74 4.35
CA VAL A 112 5.02 4.43 4.24
C VAL A 112 5.99 4.49 3.06
N ILE A 113 7.27 4.29 3.32
CA ILE A 113 8.31 4.41 2.30
C ILE A 113 8.66 3.02 1.77
N ILE A 114 8.52 2.83 0.46
CA ILE A 114 9.07 1.67 -0.24
C ILE A 114 10.35 2.11 -0.94
N GLU A 115 11.43 1.49 -0.53
CA GLU A 115 12.72 1.59 -1.23
C GLU A 115 12.95 0.31 -2.04
N PRO A 116 13.48 0.43 -3.25
CA PRO A 116 13.87 -0.75 -4.00
C PRO A 116 14.94 -1.53 -3.23
N PRO A 117 14.94 -2.87 -3.31
CA PRO A 117 15.94 -3.68 -2.63
C PRO A 117 17.35 -3.25 -3.05
N LYS A 118 18.24 -3.14 -2.07
CA LYS A 118 19.65 -2.84 -2.30
C LYS A 118 20.43 -4.14 -2.43
N PHE A 119 21.05 -4.34 -3.58
CA PHE A 119 21.91 -5.48 -3.83
C PHE A 119 23.37 -5.02 -3.97
N GLN A 120 24.29 -5.90 -3.60
CA GLN A 120 25.72 -5.73 -3.82
C GLN A 120 26.22 -6.79 -4.81
N PRO A 121 27.23 -6.48 -5.65
CA PRO A 121 27.84 -7.47 -6.52
C PRO A 121 28.21 -8.73 -5.75
N GLY A 122 27.80 -9.89 -6.26
CA GLY A 122 27.99 -11.18 -5.60
C GLY A 122 26.84 -11.66 -4.73
N ASP A 123 25.84 -10.81 -4.45
CA ASP A 123 24.66 -11.25 -3.69
C ASP A 123 23.88 -12.32 -4.47
N ALA A 124 23.50 -13.38 -3.75
CA ALA A 124 22.56 -14.37 -4.27
C ALA A 124 21.15 -13.78 -4.28
N VAL A 125 20.48 -13.86 -5.42
CA VAL A 125 19.17 -13.30 -5.64
C VAL A 125 18.25 -14.33 -6.29
N MET A 126 16.97 -14.27 -5.93
CA MET A 126 15.92 -15.11 -6.52
C MET A 126 14.92 -14.24 -7.26
N VAL A 127 14.47 -14.70 -8.40
CA VAL A 127 13.41 -14.04 -9.17
C VAL A 127 12.05 -14.35 -8.55
N GLU A 128 11.34 -13.33 -8.08
CA GLU A 128 10.04 -13.49 -7.40
C GLU A 128 8.84 -13.49 -8.35
N SER A 129 8.99 -12.94 -9.55
CA SER A 129 7.87 -12.84 -10.50
C SER A 129 8.33 -12.82 -11.96
N GLY A 130 7.39 -13.13 -12.85
CA GLY A 130 7.60 -13.15 -14.30
C GLY A 130 8.03 -14.51 -14.84
N PRO A 131 8.44 -14.58 -16.12
CA PRO A 131 8.77 -15.85 -16.81
C PRO A 131 9.92 -16.63 -16.17
N LEU A 132 10.78 -15.97 -15.40
CA LEU A 132 11.94 -16.57 -14.74
C LEU A 132 11.71 -16.75 -13.23
N GLN A 133 10.48 -16.71 -12.76
CA GLN A 133 10.14 -16.90 -11.34
C GLN A 133 10.74 -18.19 -10.78
N GLY A 134 11.35 -18.08 -9.60
CA GLY A 134 11.98 -19.20 -8.91
C GLY A 134 13.44 -19.47 -9.31
N PHE A 135 13.94 -18.83 -10.36
CA PHE A 135 15.35 -18.94 -10.71
C PHE A 135 16.22 -18.18 -9.69
N VAL A 136 17.35 -18.78 -9.36
CA VAL A 136 18.37 -18.17 -8.51
C VAL A 136 19.57 -17.76 -9.36
N GLY A 137 20.10 -16.61 -9.07
CA GLY A 137 21.26 -16.07 -9.75
C GLY A 137 22.13 -15.23 -8.82
N ILE A 138 23.14 -14.60 -9.40
CA ILE A 138 24.05 -13.70 -8.68
C ILE A 138 23.85 -12.30 -9.23
N PHE A 139 23.67 -11.32 -8.35
CA PHE A 139 23.65 -9.92 -8.72
C PHE A 139 25.05 -9.50 -9.22
N GLU A 140 25.12 -9.01 -10.43
CA GLU A 140 26.39 -8.57 -11.04
C GLU A 140 26.60 -7.07 -10.88
N ARG A 141 25.67 -6.27 -11.36
CA ARG A 141 25.75 -4.80 -11.35
C ARG A 141 24.43 -4.13 -11.64
N GLU A 142 24.38 -2.86 -11.35
CA GLU A 142 23.30 -1.99 -11.81
C GLU A 142 23.47 -1.63 -13.28
N THR A 143 22.39 -1.31 -13.95
CA THR A 143 22.42 -0.67 -15.27
C THR A 143 22.43 0.84 -15.10
N LYS A 144 22.54 1.60 -16.19
CA LYS A 144 22.37 3.06 -16.17
C LYS A 144 20.99 3.47 -15.66
N ASP A 145 20.00 2.62 -15.88
CA ASP A 145 18.69 2.73 -15.28
C ASP A 145 18.69 1.86 -14.02
N SER A 146 18.74 2.48 -12.84
CA SER A 146 18.84 1.77 -11.56
C SER A 146 17.58 0.97 -11.16
N GLU A 147 16.50 1.07 -11.95
CA GLU A 147 15.37 0.14 -11.83
C GLU A 147 15.69 -1.24 -12.40
N ARG A 148 16.69 -1.32 -13.27
CA ARG A 148 17.15 -2.56 -13.88
C ARG A 148 18.53 -2.95 -13.39
N VAL A 149 18.72 -4.23 -13.25
CA VAL A 149 19.95 -4.84 -12.78
C VAL A 149 20.34 -5.98 -13.69
N VAL A 150 21.65 -6.27 -13.75
CA VAL A 150 22.20 -7.42 -14.44
C VAL A 150 22.40 -8.52 -13.41
N ILE A 151 21.85 -9.68 -13.68
CA ILE A 151 22.05 -10.89 -12.87
C ILE A 151 22.65 -12.00 -13.73
N LEU A 152 23.43 -12.86 -13.10
CA LEU A 152 23.95 -14.09 -13.69
C LEU A 152 23.06 -15.23 -13.21
N LEU A 153 22.22 -15.75 -14.10
CA LEU A 153 21.45 -16.95 -13.83
C LEU A 153 22.33 -18.18 -14.01
N ASN A 154 22.35 -19.02 -13.00
CA ASN A 154 22.99 -20.32 -13.08
C ASN A 154 22.04 -21.31 -13.74
N THR A 155 22.32 -21.69 -14.96
CA THR A 155 21.64 -22.80 -15.63
C THR A 155 22.51 -24.05 -15.57
N ILE A 156 21.94 -25.20 -15.92
CA ILE A 156 22.62 -26.50 -15.85
C ILE A 156 23.89 -26.54 -16.73
N LYS A 157 23.94 -25.74 -17.81
CA LYS A 157 25.02 -25.81 -18.79
C LYS A 157 25.88 -24.55 -18.94
N TYR A 158 25.37 -23.39 -18.54
CA TYR A 158 26.06 -22.10 -18.71
C TYR A 158 25.49 -21.03 -17.76
N GLN A 159 26.25 -19.96 -17.60
CA GLN A 159 25.76 -18.75 -16.94
C GLN A 159 25.18 -17.81 -17.98
N ALA A 160 23.94 -17.39 -17.78
CA ALA A 160 23.27 -16.41 -18.64
C ALA A 160 23.17 -15.05 -17.93
N ARG A 161 23.64 -14.00 -18.60
CA ARG A 161 23.39 -12.62 -18.16
C ARG A 161 21.98 -12.22 -18.55
N VAL A 162 21.22 -11.77 -17.57
CA VAL A 162 19.86 -11.29 -17.79
C VAL A 162 19.70 -9.91 -17.18
N VAL A 163 19.11 -9.00 -17.93
CA VAL A 163 18.70 -7.68 -17.41
C VAL A 163 17.26 -7.73 -17.00
N MET A 164 16.97 -7.39 -15.76
CA MET A 164 15.60 -7.39 -15.26
C MET A 164 15.35 -6.27 -14.26
N GLU A 165 14.08 -6.05 -13.97
CA GLU A 165 13.68 -5.07 -12.98
C GLU A 165 14.11 -5.51 -11.57
N ARG A 166 14.72 -4.58 -10.84
CA ARG A 166 15.16 -4.77 -9.46
C ARG A 166 14.02 -5.23 -8.55
N SER A 167 12.82 -4.68 -8.75
CA SER A 167 11.61 -4.98 -7.97
C SER A 167 11.16 -6.44 -8.05
N LYS A 168 11.63 -7.18 -9.06
CA LYS A 168 11.30 -8.62 -9.25
C LYS A 168 12.29 -9.55 -8.55
N LEU A 169 13.26 -9.01 -7.83
CA LEU A 169 14.31 -9.77 -7.18
C LEU A 169 14.23 -9.69 -5.66
N LYS A 170 14.57 -10.78 -5.02
CA LYS A 170 14.73 -10.89 -3.57
C LYS A 170 16.11 -11.44 -3.26
N LYS A 171 16.72 -10.93 -2.19
CA LYS A 171 17.96 -11.50 -1.66
C LYS A 171 17.66 -12.85 -1.01
N VAL A 172 18.46 -13.84 -1.33
CA VAL A 172 18.37 -15.20 -0.75
C VAL A 172 19.15 -15.27 0.55
#